data_f0c83f38dcf79fe59c6d308cb1743026
#
_entry.id   f0c83f38dcf79fe59c6d308cb1743026
#
_cell.length_a   1.000
_cell.length_b   1.000
_cell.length_c   1.000
_cell.angle_alpha   90.00
_cell.angle_beta   90.00
_cell.angle_gamma   90.00
#
_symmetry.space_group_name_H-M   'P 1'
#
loop_
_entity.id
_entity.type
_entity.pdbx_description
1 polymer ?
#
loop_
_entity_poly.entity_id
_entity_poly.type
_entity_poly.pdbx_seq_one_letter_code
_entity_poly.pdbx_strand_id
1 'polypeptide(L)'
;MSFQRIVCLTEETVETLYLLGQEHRIVGVTGYAIRPARVRQEKPRVGAFTSADLEKIKALTPDLVLTFSDLQAEIAAGLIRAGIEVHAFNHRSVAGILQMIRTLGALTQCTDQAEALAAGYEARLTALRATAHPHRPRVFFEEWDDPIISGIRWVSELIEIAGGQDIFPELAAEPLAKNRILLPDAIPPRAPEVILASWCGKKVVPARIAARPGWQDVPAIRAGRIHEIKSPLILQPGPAALTDGLDAILAALWGPAA
;
A
#
# COMPACT_ATOMS: atom_id res chain seq x y z
N MET A 1 14.22 -8.78 25.23
CA MET A 1 13.08 -9.72 25.09
C MET A 1 12.53 -9.52 23.69
N SER A 2 12.06 -10.58 23.02
CA SER A 2 11.48 -10.54 21.68
C SER A 2 10.00 -10.89 21.78
N PHE A 3 9.15 -10.20 21.04
CA PHE A 3 7.72 -10.49 20.98
C PHE A 3 7.46 -11.85 20.33
N GLN A 4 6.60 -12.66 20.93
CA GLN A 4 6.32 -14.04 20.54
C GLN A 4 4.88 -14.26 20.07
N ARG A 5 3.96 -13.37 20.44
CA ARG A 5 2.52 -13.49 20.18
C ARG A 5 1.99 -12.19 19.60
N ILE A 6 2.12 -12.04 18.29
CA ILE A 6 1.85 -10.79 17.58
C ILE A 6 0.47 -10.85 16.92
N VAL A 7 -0.34 -9.83 17.14
CA VAL A 7 -1.55 -9.58 16.34
C VAL A 7 -1.27 -8.46 15.34
N CYS A 8 -1.57 -8.70 14.07
CA CYS A 8 -1.37 -7.74 12.97
C CYS A 8 -2.73 -7.22 12.50
N LEU A 9 -3.03 -5.95 12.74
CA LEU A 9 -4.29 -5.32 12.33
C LEU A 9 -4.23 -4.72 10.93
N THR A 10 -3.11 -4.92 10.23
CA THR A 10 -2.91 -4.47 8.84
C THR A 10 -2.16 -5.52 8.02
N GLU A 11 -2.32 -5.44 6.69
CA GLU A 11 -1.84 -6.46 5.75
C GLU A 11 -0.32 -6.42 5.57
N GLU A 12 0.26 -5.23 5.50
CA GLU A 12 1.70 -5.02 5.25
C GLU A 12 2.58 -5.62 6.35
N THR A 13 2.13 -5.57 7.60
CA THR A 13 2.85 -6.17 8.72
C THR A 13 2.78 -7.70 8.67
N VAL A 14 1.65 -8.26 8.24
CA VAL A 14 1.49 -9.70 8.02
C VAL A 14 2.45 -10.18 6.95
N GLU A 15 2.39 -9.58 5.74
CA GLU A 15 3.26 -9.98 4.62
C GLU A 15 4.73 -9.88 5.00
N THR A 16 5.12 -8.79 5.68
CA THR A 16 6.52 -8.59 6.10
C THR A 16 6.98 -9.68 7.06
N LEU A 17 6.19 -10.04 8.09
CA LEU A 17 6.55 -11.09 9.03
C LEU A 17 6.66 -12.47 8.36
N TYR A 18 5.82 -12.75 7.36
CA TYR A 18 5.98 -13.97 6.55
C TYR A 18 7.28 -13.97 5.72
N LEU A 19 7.64 -12.84 5.12
CA LEU A 19 8.89 -12.69 4.36
C LEU A 19 10.13 -12.79 5.25
N LEU A 20 10.01 -12.42 6.52
CA LEU A 20 11.07 -12.53 7.51
C LEU A 20 11.14 -13.92 8.19
N GLY A 21 10.25 -14.89 7.82
CA GLY A 21 10.17 -16.21 8.45
C GLY A 21 9.65 -16.17 9.89
N GLN A 22 8.94 -15.10 10.26
CA GLN A 22 8.40 -14.88 11.61
C GLN A 22 6.89 -15.15 11.72
N GLU A 23 6.29 -15.82 10.74
CA GLU A 23 4.86 -16.14 10.71
C GLU A 23 4.38 -16.98 11.89
N HIS A 24 5.28 -17.78 12.51
CA HIS A 24 4.98 -18.56 13.68
C HIS A 24 4.60 -17.71 14.89
N ARG A 25 5.03 -16.45 14.94
CA ARG A 25 4.70 -15.49 16.00
C ARG A 25 3.32 -14.82 15.81
N ILE A 26 2.75 -14.88 14.59
CA ILE A 26 1.45 -14.27 14.31
C ILE A 26 0.35 -15.14 14.91
N VAL A 27 -0.39 -14.59 15.88
CA VAL A 27 -1.51 -15.26 16.55
C VAL A 27 -2.88 -14.74 16.10
N GLY A 28 -2.94 -13.60 15.38
CA GLY A 28 -4.18 -13.06 14.82
C GLY A 28 -3.90 -12.01 13.76
N VAL A 29 -4.82 -11.89 12.79
CA VAL A 29 -4.66 -10.99 11.64
C VAL A 29 -5.93 -10.22 11.31
N THR A 30 -5.78 -9.08 10.60
CA THR A 30 -6.92 -8.41 9.95
C THR A 30 -7.60 -9.34 8.94
N GLY A 31 -8.92 -9.18 8.76
CA GLY A 31 -9.69 -9.92 7.76
C GLY A 31 -9.27 -9.66 6.31
N TYR A 32 -8.54 -8.58 6.07
CA TYR A 32 -8.03 -8.21 4.75
C TYR A 32 -6.67 -8.84 4.41
N ALA A 33 -5.97 -9.45 5.36
CA ALA A 33 -4.70 -10.14 5.10
C ALA A 33 -4.91 -11.29 4.10
N ILE A 34 -4.27 -11.17 2.93
CA ILE A 34 -4.37 -12.14 1.83
C ILE A 34 -2.99 -12.55 1.29
N ARG A 35 -1.95 -11.94 1.77
CA ARG A 35 -0.56 -12.19 1.36
C ARG A 35 0.28 -12.64 2.56
N PRO A 36 0.95 -13.81 2.42
CA PRO A 36 0.76 -14.81 1.36
C PRO A 36 -0.61 -15.47 1.42
N ALA A 37 -1.07 -16.10 0.34
CA ALA A 37 -2.43 -16.66 0.26
C ALA A 37 -2.78 -17.64 1.40
N ARG A 38 -1.79 -18.37 1.92
CA ARG A 38 -1.93 -19.35 3.02
C ARG A 38 -2.35 -18.71 4.36
N VAL A 39 -2.14 -17.40 4.55
CA VAL A 39 -2.50 -16.70 5.79
C VAL A 39 -3.98 -16.85 6.15
N ARG A 40 -4.85 -16.90 5.15
CA ARG A 40 -6.30 -17.06 5.34
C ARG A 40 -6.71 -18.38 6.00
N GLN A 41 -5.89 -19.42 5.85
CA GLN A 41 -6.10 -20.76 6.41
C GLN A 41 -5.35 -20.91 7.74
N GLU A 42 -4.21 -20.25 7.90
CA GLU A 42 -3.30 -20.42 9.03
C GLU A 42 -3.61 -19.53 10.23
N LYS A 43 -4.22 -18.35 9.99
CA LYS A 43 -4.34 -17.33 11.05
C LYS A 43 -5.80 -16.92 11.30
N PRO A 44 -6.22 -16.85 12.59
CA PRO A 44 -7.55 -16.38 12.96
C PRO A 44 -7.69 -14.88 12.66
N ARG A 45 -8.87 -14.50 12.16
CA ARG A 45 -9.22 -13.10 11.90
C ARG A 45 -9.77 -12.45 13.14
N VAL A 46 -9.27 -11.26 13.47
CA VAL A 46 -9.63 -10.52 14.69
C VAL A 46 -10.36 -9.20 14.42
N GLY A 47 -10.62 -8.87 13.16
CA GLY A 47 -11.31 -7.64 12.80
C GLY A 47 -11.15 -7.30 11.33
N ALA A 48 -11.57 -6.09 10.97
CA ALA A 48 -11.33 -5.43 9.69
C ALA A 48 -10.33 -4.27 9.87
N PHE A 49 -10.14 -3.43 8.83
CA PHE A 49 -9.16 -2.33 8.93
C PHE A 49 -9.57 -1.26 9.95
N THR A 50 -10.85 -0.85 9.96
CA THR A 50 -11.37 0.20 10.87
C THR A 50 -12.10 -0.35 12.08
N SER A 51 -12.12 -1.67 12.28
CA SER A 51 -12.78 -2.32 13.41
C SER A 51 -11.96 -3.50 13.91
N ALA A 52 -11.88 -3.68 15.21
CA ALA A 52 -11.21 -4.81 15.84
C ALA A 52 -12.08 -5.38 16.96
N ASP A 53 -12.11 -6.69 17.06
CA ASP A 53 -12.77 -7.41 18.15
C ASP A 53 -11.76 -7.52 19.33
N LEU A 54 -11.85 -6.57 20.26
CA LEU A 54 -10.92 -6.48 21.39
C LEU A 54 -10.97 -7.73 22.27
N GLU A 55 -12.14 -8.32 22.49
CA GLU A 55 -12.25 -9.53 23.33
C GLU A 55 -11.60 -10.73 22.64
N LYS A 56 -11.76 -10.84 21.32
CA LYS A 56 -11.07 -11.86 20.54
C LYS A 56 -9.56 -11.67 20.54
N ILE A 57 -9.09 -10.43 20.47
CA ILE A 57 -7.65 -10.11 20.56
C ILE A 57 -7.13 -10.50 21.94
N LYS A 58 -7.81 -10.11 23.03
CA LYS A 58 -7.44 -10.48 24.40
C LYS A 58 -7.37 -11.99 24.60
N ALA A 59 -8.33 -12.74 24.05
CA ALA A 59 -8.37 -14.19 24.15
C ALA A 59 -7.15 -14.86 23.50
N LEU A 60 -6.53 -14.20 22.52
CA LEU A 60 -5.28 -14.65 21.90
C LEU A 60 -4.04 -14.36 22.75
N THR A 61 -4.17 -13.65 23.87
CA THR A 61 -3.07 -13.28 24.77
C THR A 61 -1.83 -12.76 24.03
N PRO A 62 -1.96 -11.71 23.20
CA PRO A 62 -0.82 -11.17 22.48
C PRO A 62 0.12 -10.43 23.43
N ASP A 63 1.42 -10.46 23.13
CA ASP A 63 2.44 -9.63 23.75
C ASP A 63 2.75 -8.37 22.93
N LEU A 64 2.22 -8.29 21.69
CA LEU A 64 2.30 -7.11 20.82
C LEU A 64 1.11 -7.08 19.85
N VAL A 65 0.54 -5.89 19.67
CA VAL A 65 -0.41 -5.61 18.57
C VAL A 65 0.18 -4.56 17.64
N LEU A 66 0.22 -4.85 16.35
CA LEU A 66 0.66 -3.94 15.29
C LEU A 66 -0.55 -3.25 14.68
N THR A 67 -0.54 -1.91 14.67
CA THR A 67 -1.60 -1.06 14.13
C THR A 67 -1.04 -0.09 13.09
N PHE A 68 -1.92 0.63 12.40
CA PHE A 68 -1.52 1.60 11.39
C PHE A 68 -2.42 2.84 11.42
N SER A 69 -1.77 4.00 11.43
CA SER A 69 -2.35 5.33 11.24
C SER A 69 -3.39 5.79 12.29
N ASP A 70 -3.82 7.01 12.11
CA ASP A 70 -4.92 7.65 12.85
C ASP A 70 -6.26 6.93 12.70
N LEU A 71 -6.48 6.21 11.59
CA LEU A 71 -7.71 5.42 11.37
C LEU A 71 -7.88 4.29 12.40
N GLN A 72 -6.79 3.83 13.02
CA GLN A 72 -6.83 2.82 14.09
C GLN A 72 -6.51 3.40 15.48
N ALA A 73 -6.50 4.73 15.65
CA ALA A 73 -6.13 5.38 16.90
C ALA A 73 -7.01 4.93 18.08
N GLU A 74 -8.34 4.85 17.91
CA GLU A 74 -9.26 4.41 18.95
C GLU A 74 -9.09 2.91 19.29
N ILE A 75 -8.77 2.09 18.29
CA ILE A 75 -8.44 0.67 18.51
C ILE A 75 -7.17 0.57 19.35
N ALA A 76 -6.12 1.32 18.99
CA ALA A 76 -4.86 1.36 19.72
C ALA A 76 -5.07 1.83 21.17
N ALA A 77 -5.86 2.89 21.38
CA ALA A 77 -6.21 3.39 22.70
C ALA A 77 -6.95 2.34 23.54
N GLY A 78 -7.89 1.59 22.93
CA GLY A 78 -8.60 0.49 23.59
C GLY A 78 -7.66 -0.64 24.01
N LEU A 79 -6.72 -1.02 23.18
CA LEU A 79 -5.71 -2.04 23.46
C LEU A 79 -4.77 -1.62 24.60
N ILE A 80 -4.29 -0.36 24.57
CA ILE A 80 -3.44 0.20 25.63
C ILE A 80 -4.17 0.21 26.97
N ARG A 81 -5.45 0.63 27.03
CA ARG A 81 -6.28 0.58 28.24
C ARG A 81 -6.49 -0.85 28.76
N ALA A 82 -6.42 -1.84 27.86
CA ALA A 82 -6.48 -3.26 28.22
C ALA A 82 -5.12 -3.84 28.66
N GLY A 83 -4.06 -3.02 28.74
CA GLY A 83 -2.73 -3.45 29.19
C GLY A 83 -1.94 -4.20 28.11
N ILE A 84 -2.30 -4.06 26.84
CA ILE A 84 -1.63 -4.72 25.72
C ILE A 84 -0.62 -3.75 25.09
N GLU A 85 0.60 -4.23 24.81
CA GLU A 85 1.63 -3.47 24.09
C GLU A 85 1.20 -3.23 22.65
N VAL A 86 1.33 -1.99 22.17
CA VAL A 86 0.94 -1.57 20.82
C VAL A 86 2.08 -0.85 20.14
N HIS A 87 2.39 -1.25 18.91
CA HIS A 87 3.23 -0.47 18.01
C HIS A 87 2.39 0.03 16.83
N ALA A 88 2.25 1.34 16.71
CA ALA A 88 1.48 1.98 15.64
C ALA A 88 2.42 2.49 14.54
N PHE A 89 2.36 1.90 13.36
CA PHE A 89 3.00 2.44 12.17
C PHE A 89 2.19 3.62 11.61
N ASN A 90 2.89 4.59 11.03
CA ASN A 90 2.23 5.76 10.42
C ASN A 90 3.03 6.28 9.21
N HIS A 91 3.69 5.38 8.51
CA HIS A 91 4.49 5.71 7.34
C HIS A 91 3.61 5.91 6.09
N ARG A 92 4.06 6.80 5.19
CA ARG A 92 3.35 7.15 3.94
C ARG A 92 4.29 7.21 2.73
N SER A 93 5.54 6.74 2.86
CA SER A 93 6.56 6.85 1.82
C SER A 93 7.24 5.52 1.57
N VAL A 94 7.89 5.37 0.44
CA VAL A 94 8.74 4.21 0.11
C VAL A 94 9.83 4.01 1.17
N ALA A 95 10.48 5.09 1.60
CA ALA A 95 11.47 5.03 2.69
C ALA A 95 10.84 4.54 4.01
N GLY A 96 9.60 4.94 4.29
CA GLY A 96 8.87 4.47 5.46
C GLY A 96 8.51 2.99 5.40
N ILE A 97 8.21 2.43 4.21
CA ILE A 97 8.01 0.99 4.02
C ILE A 97 9.30 0.22 4.39
N LEU A 98 10.43 0.67 3.89
CA LEU A 98 11.74 0.06 4.20
C LEU A 98 12.07 0.15 5.69
N GLN A 99 11.75 1.29 6.33
CA GLN A 99 11.93 1.44 7.77
C GLN A 99 10.98 0.54 8.57
N MET A 100 9.74 0.33 8.14
CA MET A 100 8.80 -0.61 8.76
C MET A 100 9.35 -2.04 8.74
N ILE A 101 9.93 -2.48 7.63
CA ILE A 101 10.58 -3.80 7.52
C ILE A 101 11.69 -3.94 8.57
N ARG A 102 12.59 -2.94 8.68
CA ARG A 102 13.69 -2.91 9.66
C ARG A 102 13.18 -2.91 11.10
N THR A 103 12.11 -2.14 11.36
CA THR A 103 11.48 -2.08 12.69
C THR A 103 10.90 -3.43 13.09
N LEU A 104 10.20 -4.13 12.18
CA LEU A 104 9.69 -5.48 12.44
C LEU A 104 10.82 -6.47 12.69
N GLY A 105 11.94 -6.35 11.97
CA GLY A 105 13.15 -7.13 12.23
C GLY A 105 13.68 -6.93 13.64
N ALA A 106 13.75 -5.69 14.11
CA ALA A 106 14.19 -5.37 15.46
C ALA A 106 13.23 -5.91 16.53
N LEU A 107 11.90 -5.72 16.34
CA LEU A 107 10.86 -6.21 17.27
C LEU A 107 10.85 -7.74 17.39
N THR A 108 11.23 -8.45 16.33
CA THR A 108 11.24 -9.92 16.28
C THR A 108 12.64 -10.53 16.39
N GLN A 109 13.70 -9.69 16.58
CA GLN A 109 15.10 -10.12 16.68
C GLN A 109 15.61 -10.87 15.44
N CYS A 110 15.16 -10.47 14.27
CA CYS A 110 15.67 -10.96 12.97
C CYS A 110 16.22 -9.80 12.13
N THR A 111 17.06 -8.96 12.74
CA THR A 111 17.57 -7.71 12.14
C THR A 111 18.33 -7.95 10.85
N ASP A 112 19.14 -8.99 10.78
CA ASP A 112 19.95 -9.29 9.60
C ASP A 112 19.08 -9.68 8.40
N GLN A 113 18.03 -10.48 8.63
CA GLN A 113 17.07 -10.85 7.58
C GLN A 113 16.27 -9.62 7.10
N ALA A 114 15.86 -8.76 8.04
CA ALA A 114 15.13 -7.54 7.71
C ALA A 114 15.98 -6.54 6.92
N GLU A 115 17.27 -6.40 7.30
CA GLU A 115 18.21 -5.56 6.56
C GLU A 115 18.49 -6.13 5.16
N ALA A 116 18.69 -7.43 5.02
CA ALA A 116 18.89 -8.06 3.72
C ALA A 116 17.68 -7.86 2.81
N LEU A 117 16.45 -8.01 3.36
CA LEU A 117 15.20 -7.79 2.62
C LEU A 117 15.06 -6.32 2.19
N ALA A 118 15.27 -5.38 3.10
CA ALA A 118 15.16 -3.95 2.82
C ALA A 118 16.23 -3.49 1.81
N ALA A 119 17.48 -3.93 1.97
CA ALA A 119 18.58 -3.61 1.06
C ALA A 119 18.34 -4.18 -0.35
N GLY A 120 17.74 -5.38 -0.46
CA GLY A 120 17.34 -5.94 -1.76
C GLY A 120 16.31 -5.05 -2.49
N TYR A 121 15.31 -4.55 -1.77
CA TYR A 121 14.36 -3.59 -2.33
C TYR A 121 15.03 -2.26 -2.68
N GLU A 122 15.89 -1.71 -1.81
CA GLU A 122 16.62 -0.46 -2.09
C GLU A 122 17.49 -0.57 -3.36
N ALA A 123 18.20 -1.68 -3.54
CA ALA A 123 19.00 -1.93 -4.72
C ALA A 123 18.13 -1.93 -6.00
N ARG A 124 16.98 -2.62 -5.96
CA ARG A 124 16.02 -2.64 -7.08
C ARG A 124 15.49 -1.24 -7.40
N LEU A 125 15.03 -0.49 -6.40
CA LEU A 125 14.51 0.86 -6.57
C LEU A 125 15.59 1.81 -7.12
N THR A 126 16.84 1.65 -6.69
CA THR A 126 17.97 2.43 -7.18
C THR A 126 18.26 2.13 -8.65
N ALA A 127 18.25 0.85 -9.03
CA ALA A 127 18.44 0.45 -10.42
C ALA A 127 17.34 1.02 -11.33
N LEU A 128 16.08 0.97 -10.91
CA LEU A 128 14.96 1.54 -11.66
C LEU A 128 15.08 3.07 -11.82
N ARG A 129 15.45 3.79 -10.78
CA ARG A 129 15.70 5.25 -10.85
C ARG A 129 16.82 5.62 -11.82
N ALA A 130 17.83 4.75 -11.95
CA ALA A 130 18.95 4.95 -12.86
C ALA A 130 18.61 4.60 -14.32
N THR A 131 17.46 3.94 -14.59
CA THR A 131 17.02 3.60 -15.92
C THR A 131 16.62 4.86 -16.68
N ALA A 132 17.31 5.15 -17.79
CA ALA A 132 16.96 6.26 -18.64
C ALA A 132 15.75 5.92 -19.50
N HIS A 133 14.75 6.79 -19.49
CA HIS A 133 13.59 6.70 -20.36
C HIS A 133 13.57 7.89 -21.33
N PRO A 134 13.29 7.68 -22.63
CA PRO A 134 13.27 8.76 -23.62
C PRO A 134 12.13 9.75 -23.40
N HIS A 135 11.12 9.34 -22.68
CA HIS A 135 9.93 10.11 -22.30
C HIS A 135 9.49 9.71 -20.91
N ARG A 136 8.89 10.63 -20.17
CA ARG A 136 8.27 10.39 -18.87
C ARG A 136 6.76 10.60 -19.00
N PRO A 137 5.97 9.53 -19.19
CA PRO A 137 4.53 9.68 -19.36
C PRO A 137 3.87 10.29 -18.13
N ARG A 138 2.94 11.22 -18.37
CA ARG A 138 2.11 11.80 -17.31
C ARG A 138 1.10 10.76 -16.83
N VAL A 139 1.09 10.51 -15.54
CA VAL A 139 0.29 9.44 -14.92
C VAL A 139 -0.71 10.05 -13.95
N PHE A 140 -1.97 9.70 -14.12
CA PHE A 140 -3.00 9.90 -13.11
C PHE A 140 -3.20 8.58 -12.35
N PHE A 141 -3.01 8.62 -11.03
CA PHE A 141 -3.42 7.51 -10.18
C PHE A 141 -4.73 7.82 -9.49
N GLU A 142 -5.72 6.94 -9.66
CA GLU A 142 -7.04 7.04 -9.07
C GLU A 142 -7.21 5.99 -7.97
N GLU A 143 -7.13 6.44 -6.70
CA GLU A 143 -7.27 5.58 -5.52
C GLU A 143 -8.73 5.22 -5.23
N TRP A 144 -9.66 6.09 -5.63
CA TRP A 144 -11.10 5.90 -5.51
C TRP A 144 -11.85 6.71 -6.57
N ASP A 145 -13.04 6.26 -6.97
CA ASP A 145 -13.77 6.80 -8.11
C ASP A 145 -14.87 7.84 -7.78
N ASP A 146 -15.44 7.79 -6.57
CA ASP A 146 -16.49 8.70 -6.16
C ASP A 146 -16.51 8.87 -4.62
N PRO A 147 -16.06 10.04 -4.11
CA PRO A 147 -15.37 11.10 -4.86
C PRO A 147 -14.05 10.62 -5.46
N ILE A 148 -13.59 11.27 -6.54
CA ILE A 148 -12.28 10.95 -7.13
C ILE A 148 -11.19 11.29 -6.12
N ILE A 149 -10.31 10.33 -5.82
CA ILE A 149 -9.18 10.51 -4.89
C ILE A 149 -7.88 10.21 -5.63
N SER A 150 -6.93 11.14 -5.59
CA SER A 150 -5.59 10.95 -6.17
C SER A 150 -4.73 9.99 -5.33
N GLY A 151 -3.61 9.56 -5.91
CA GLY A 151 -2.67 8.65 -5.27
C GLY A 151 -2.05 9.19 -3.97
N ILE A 152 -1.80 8.30 -3.03
CA ILE A 152 -1.07 8.57 -1.81
C ILE A 152 0.45 8.59 -2.09
N ARG A 153 1.24 9.16 -1.19
CA ARG A 153 2.65 9.49 -1.39
C ARG A 153 3.51 8.31 -1.87
N TRP A 154 3.43 7.13 -1.28
CA TRP A 154 4.25 6.00 -1.74
C TRP A 154 3.91 5.58 -3.16
N VAL A 155 2.64 5.73 -3.60
CA VAL A 155 2.22 5.44 -4.98
C VAL A 155 2.80 6.47 -5.94
N SER A 156 2.73 7.75 -5.59
CA SER A 156 3.37 8.85 -6.34
C SER A 156 4.87 8.60 -6.49
N GLU A 157 5.57 8.27 -5.38
CA GLU A 157 6.99 7.93 -5.39
C GLU A 157 7.30 6.71 -6.28
N LEU A 158 6.43 5.68 -6.31
CA LEU A 158 6.61 4.50 -7.14
C LEU A 158 6.40 4.80 -8.63
N ILE A 159 5.46 5.69 -8.98
CA ILE A 159 5.28 6.19 -10.35
C ILE A 159 6.55 6.90 -10.84
N GLU A 160 7.12 7.78 -10.00
CA GLU A 160 8.38 8.48 -10.30
C GLU A 160 9.56 7.50 -10.45
N ILE A 161 9.65 6.51 -9.58
CA ILE A 161 10.68 5.45 -9.63
C ILE A 161 10.54 4.61 -10.90
N ALA A 162 9.32 4.34 -11.34
CA ALA A 162 9.03 3.62 -12.57
C ALA A 162 9.29 4.44 -13.85
N GLY A 163 9.73 5.71 -13.73
CA GLY A 163 10.00 6.59 -14.87
C GLY A 163 8.78 7.36 -15.38
N GLY A 164 7.64 7.30 -14.72
CA GLY A 164 6.48 8.14 -14.98
C GLY A 164 6.60 9.53 -14.33
N GLN A 165 5.55 10.32 -14.48
CA GLN A 165 5.36 11.61 -13.83
C GLN A 165 3.97 11.65 -13.22
N ASP A 166 3.87 11.68 -11.89
CA ASP A 166 2.58 11.90 -11.22
C ASP A 166 2.06 13.30 -11.57
N ILE A 167 0.79 13.39 -11.96
CA ILE A 167 0.22 14.69 -12.35
C ILE A 167 -0.36 15.48 -11.16
N PHE A 168 -0.40 14.89 -9.95
CA PHE A 168 -0.84 15.55 -8.71
C PHE A 168 0.19 15.40 -7.58
N PRO A 169 1.49 15.68 -7.81
CA PRO A 169 2.53 15.46 -6.79
C PRO A 169 2.30 16.34 -5.54
N GLU A 170 1.64 17.49 -5.68
CA GLU A 170 1.29 18.37 -4.58
C GLU A 170 0.30 17.76 -3.60
N LEU A 171 -0.59 16.88 -4.07
CA LEU A 171 -1.55 16.17 -3.22
C LEU A 171 -0.95 14.90 -2.59
N ALA A 172 0.09 14.36 -3.17
CA ALA A 172 0.75 13.16 -2.63
C ALA A 172 1.31 13.37 -1.21
N ALA A 173 1.63 14.60 -0.83
CA ALA A 173 2.07 14.94 0.52
C ALA A 173 0.95 14.84 1.58
N GLU A 174 -0.32 14.89 1.16
CA GLU A 174 -1.47 14.84 2.04
C GLU A 174 -1.72 13.41 2.55
N PRO A 175 -1.66 13.17 3.88
CA PRO A 175 -1.72 11.81 4.43
C PRO A 175 -3.13 11.21 4.38
N LEU A 176 -4.17 12.06 4.36
CA LEU A 176 -5.57 11.62 4.45
C LEU A 176 -6.26 11.68 3.09
N ALA A 177 -7.01 10.65 2.75
CA ALA A 177 -7.77 10.54 1.51
C ALA A 177 -8.71 11.74 1.28
N LYS A 178 -9.36 12.24 2.34
CA LYS A 178 -10.25 13.41 2.27
C LYS A 178 -9.58 14.70 1.77
N ASN A 179 -8.26 14.81 1.93
CA ASN A 179 -7.47 15.97 1.49
C ASN A 179 -6.93 15.79 0.06
N ARG A 180 -7.15 14.62 -0.55
CA ARG A 180 -6.73 14.28 -1.92
C ARG A 180 -7.90 14.11 -2.88
N ILE A 181 -9.09 14.61 -2.48
CA ILE A 181 -10.29 14.61 -3.32
C ILE A 181 -10.12 15.61 -4.45
N LEU A 182 -10.45 15.19 -5.65
CA LEU A 182 -10.39 15.96 -6.89
C LEU A 182 -11.78 16.18 -7.50
N LEU A 183 -11.97 17.32 -8.08
CA LEU A 183 -13.09 17.54 -9.01
C LEU A 183 -12.76 16.89 -10.36
N PRO A 184 -13.74 16.31 -11.06
CA PRO A 184 -13.52 15.62 -12.34
C PRO A 184 -12.87 16.52 -13.42
N ASP A 185 -13.12 17.82 -13.42
CA ASP A 185 -12.60 18.80 -14.37
C ASP A 185 -11.13 19.20 -14.10
N ALA A 186 -10.57 18.84 -12.94
CA ALA A 186 -9.17 19.09 -12.62
C ALA A 186 -8.20 18.19 -13.38
N ILE A 187 -8.64 17.02 -13.86
CA ILE A 187 -7.78 16.00 -14.47
C ILE A 187 -7.49 16.28 -15.97
N PRO A 188 -8.50 16.57 -16.83
CA PRO A 188 -8.28 16.77 -18.27
C PRO A 188 -7.23 17.82 -18.64
N PRO A 189 -7.14 19.00 -17.95
CA PRO A 189 -6.11 19.99 -18.27
C PRO A 189 -4.67 19.52 -18.04
N ARG A 190 -4.46 18.52 -17.16
CA ARG A 190 -3.15 17.92 -16.89
C ARG A 190 -2.78 16.83 -17.91
N ALA A 191 -3.71 16.49 -18.82
CA ALA A 191 -3.52 15.62 -19.97
C ALA A 191 -2.76 14.33 -19.64
N PRO A 192 -3.25 13.48 -18.71
CA PRO A 192 -2.58 12.21 -18.39
C PRO A 192 -2.51 11.31 -19.62
N GLU A 193 -1.35 10.67 -19.80
CA GLU A 193 -1.07 9.72 -20.86
C GLU A 193 -1.34 8.27 -20.44
N VAL A 194 -1.39 8.05 -19.12
CA VAL A 194 -1.74 6.78 -18.49
C VAL A 194 -2.63 7.07 -17.29
N ILE A 195 -3.69 6.27 -17.12
CA ILE A 195 -4.49 6.24 -15.91
C ILE A 195 -4.27 4.89 -15.23
N LEU A 196 -3.76 4.93 -14.00
CA LEU A 196 -3.70 3.79 -13.10
C LEU A 196 -4.83 3.93 -12.10
N ALA A 197 -5.60 2.88 -11.88
CA ALA A 197 -6.70 2.92 -10.94
C ALA A 197 -6.66 1.73 -9.98
N SER A 198 -6.92 2.00 -8.70
CA SER A 198 -6.95 0.98 -7.66
C SER A 198 -8.02 1.34 -6.63
N TRP A 199 -9.21 0.77 -6.79
CA TRP A 199 -10.31 1.05 -5.87
C TRP A 199 -10.34 0.02 -4.73
N CYS A 200 -10.23 0.50 -3.50
CA CYS A 200 -10.17 -0.37 -2.32
C CYS A 200 -11.42 -1.25 -2.21
N GLY A 201 -11.23 -2.57 -2.25
CA GLY A 201 -12.30 -3.55 -2.08
C GLY A 201 -13.27 -3.71 -3.25
N LYS A 202 -13.12 -2.96 -4.35
CA LYS A 202 -13.95 -3.11 -5.56
C LYS A 202 -13.12 -3.16 -6.85
N LYS A 203 -13.70 -3.79 -7.87
CA LYS A 203 -13.08 -3.88 -9.19
C LYS A 203 -13.14 -2.52 -9.91
N VAL A 204 -12.04 -2.12 -10.52
CA VAL A 204 -12.00 -0.98 -11.43
C VAL A 204 -12.79 -1.31 -12.71
N VAL A 205 -13.57 -0.33 -13.17
CA VAL A 205 -14.32 -0.42 -14.43
C VAL A 205 -13.82 0.67 -15.38
N PRO A 206 -12.84 0.37 -16.27
CA PRO A 206 -12.24 1.37 -17.15
C PRO A 206 -13.25 2.16 -17.98
N ALA A 207 -14.33 1.50 -18.42
CA ALA A 207 -15.41 2.16 -19.18
C ALA A 207 -16.11 3.27 -18.36
N ARG A 208 -16.23 3.16 -17.03
CA ARG A 208 -16.78 4.22 -16.19
C ARG A 208 -15.88 5.44 -16.13
N ILE A 209 -14.55 5.21 -16.09
CA ILE A 209 -13.55 6.28 -16.12
C ILE A 209 -13.61 6.99 -17.48
N ALA A 210 -13.59 6.21 -18.58
CA ALA A 210 -13.63 6.74 -19.94
C ALA A 210 -14.91 7.52 -20.28
N ALA A 211 -16.05 7.15 -19.66
CA ALA A 211 -17.35 7.79 -19.91
C ALA A 211 -17.58 9.08 -19.11
N ARG A 212 -16.62 9.54 -18.33
CA ARG A 212 -16.77 10.79 -17.55
C ARG A 212 -16.94 12.01 -18.47
N PRO A 213 -17.87 12.91 -18.18
CA PRO A 213 -18.05 14.12 -18.98
C PRO A 213 -16.76 14.95 -19.06
N GLY A 214 -16.40 15.39 -20.27
CA GLY A 214 -15.20 16.19 -20.51
C GLY A 214 -13.87 15.42 -20.57
N TRP A 215 -13.90 14.07 -20.46
CA TRP A 215 -12.66 13.26 -20.48
C TRP A 215 -12.35 12.64 -21.85
N GLN A 216 -13.21 12.78 -22.85
CA GLN A 216 -13.08 12.15 -24.17
C GLN A 216 -11.77 12.50 -24.91
N ASP A 217 -11.20 13.69 -24.64
CA ASP A 217 -9.95 14.16 -25.25
C ASP A 217 -8.69 13.89 -24.41
N VAL A 218 -8.85 13.30 -23.21
CA VAL A 218 -7.71 12.91 -22.37
C VAL A 218 -6.86 11.87 -23.11
N PRO A 219 -5.55 12.08 -23.25
CA PRO A 219 -4.67 11.18 -24.01
C PRO A 219 -4.77 9.72 -23.59
N ALA A 220 -4.83 9.44 -22.29
CA ALA A 220 -5.00 8.08 -21.76
C ALA A 220 -6.30 7.42 -22.21
N ILE A 221 -7.40 8.20 -22.29
CA ILE A 221 -8.71 7.70 -22.74
C ILE A 221 -8.66 7.38 -24.23
N ARG A 222 -8.14 8.30 -25.04
CA ARG A 222 -8.02 8.11 -26.50
C ARG A 222 -7.12 6.94 -26.88
N ALA A 223 -6.07 6.69 -26.10
CA ALA A 223 -5.13 5.58 -26.29
C ALA A 223 -5.57 4.27 -25.62
N GLY A 224 -6.68 4.26 -24.87
CA GLY A 224 -7.12 3.08 -24.11
C GLY A 224 -6.18 2.68 -22.97
N ARG A 225 -5.33 3.60 -22.48
CA ARG A 225 -4.32 3.35 -21.45
C ARG A 225 -4.89 3.58 -20.03
N ILE A 226 -5.89 2.77 -19.69
CA ILE A 226 -6.49 2.73 -18.35
C ILE A 226 -6.23 1.35 -17.77
N HIS A 227 -5.47 1.28 -16.69
CA HIS A 227 -5.01 0.02 -16.12
C HIS A 227 -5.45 -0.11 -14.66
N GLU A 228 -6.04 -1.26 -14.31
CA GLU A 228 -6.32 -1.61 -12.92
C GLU A 228 -5.07 -2.19 -12.25
N ILE A 229 -4.70 -1.68 -11.08
CA ILE A 229 -3.79 -2.33 -10.16
C ILE A 229 -4.62 -2.79 -8.95
N LYS A 230 -4.54 -4.07 -8.61
CA LYS A 230 -5.31 -4.61 -7.47
C LYS A 230 -4.89 -3.95 -6.16
N SER A 231 -5.87 -3.53 -5.36
CA SER A 231 -5.60 -2.81 -4.11
C SER A 231 -4.63 -3.50 -3.14
N PRO A 232 -4.62 -4.84 -2.97
CA PRO A 232 -3.65 -5.50 -2.13
C PRO A 232 -2.19 -5.42 -2.63
N LEU A 233 -1.98 -5.02 -3.88
CA LEU A 233 -0.64 -4.89 -4.46
C LEU A 233 -0.05 -3.49 -4.28
N ILE A 234 -0.91 -2.45 -4.16
CA ILE A 234 -0.43 -1.07 -4.25
C ILE A 234 -0.95 -0.14 -3.13
N LEU A 235 -2.13 -0.40 -2.57
CA LEU A 235 -2.72 0.46 -1.54
C LEU A 235 -2.28 0.09 -0.12
N GLN A 236 -1.47 -0.95 0.05
CA GLN A 236 -0.84 -1.31 1.31
C GLN A 236 0.60 -0.80 1.32
N PRO A 237 1.03 0.01 2.32
CA PRO A 237 2.40 0.51 2.39
C PRO A 237 3.36 -0.57 2.90
N GLY A 238 3.59 -1.59 2.07
CA GLY A 238 4.38 -2.77 2.42
C GLY A 238 5.12 -3.39 1.24
N PRO A 239 5.66 -4.60 1.41
CA PRO A 239 6.46 -5.29 0.40
C PRO A 239 5.76 -5.45 -0.94
N ALA A 240 4.44 -5.75 -0.96
CA ALA A 240 3.67 -5.88 -2.19
C ALA A 240 3.76 -4.63 -3.08
N ALA A 241 3.74 -3.43 -2.49
CA ALA A 241 3.85 -2.19 -3.25
C ALA A 241 5.22 -2.03 -3.92
N LEU A 242 6.29 -2.52 -3.27
CA LEU A 242 7.67 -2.47 -3.78
C LEU A 242 7.99 -3.58 -4.80
N THR A 243 7.11 -4.57 -4.92
CA THR A 243 7.26 -5.73 -5.82
C THR A 243 6.15 -5.75 -6.87
N ASP A 244 5.13 -6.55 -6.69
CA ASP A 244 4.05 -6.76 -7.66
C ASP A 244 3.32 -5.45 -8.04
N GLY A 245 3.16 -4.52 -7.09
CA GLY A 245 2.57 -3.21 -7.34
C GLY A 245 3.44 -2.36 -8.27
N LEU A 246 4.73 -2.30 -8.00
CA LEU A 246 5.70 -1.60 -8.85
C LEU A 246 5.83 -2.27 -10.23
N ASP A 247 5.80 -3.61 -10.29
CA ASP A 247 5.80 -4.35 -11.56
C ASP A 247 4.57 -4.03 -12.40
N ALA A 248 3.40 -3.90 -11.77
CA ALA A 248 2.18 -3.50 -12.45
C ALA A 248 2.25 -2.07 -12.99
N ILE A 249 2.88 -1.13 -12.25
CA ILE A 249 3.15 0.22 -12.75
C ILE A 249 4.08 0.17 -13.97
N LEU A 250 5.21 -0.54 -13.87
CA LEU A 250 6.18 -0.69 -14.97
C LEU A 250 5.51 -1.27 -16.22
N ALA A 251 4.72 -2.33 -16.07
CA ALA A 251 4.00 -2.94 -17.18
C ALA A 251 2.99 -1.98 -17.83
N ALA A 252 2.31 -1.15 -17.04
CA ALA A 252 1.36 -0.16 -17.56
C ALA A 252 2.06 0.99 -18.30
N LEU A 253 3.26 1.37 -17.88
CA LEU A 253 4.02 2.44 -18.51
C LEU A 253 4.76 1.98 -19.77
N TRP A 254 5.39 0.81 -19.73
CA TRP A 254 6.39 0.36 -20.70
C TRP A 254 6.02 -0.93 -21.42
N GLY A 255 4.94 -1.60 -21.06
CA GLY A 255 4.61 -2.94 -21.50
C GLY A 255 5.18 -4.03 -20.58
N PRO A 256 4.77 -5.30 -20.77
CA PRO A 256 5.31 -6.40 -19.98
C PRO A 256 6.83 -6.50 -20.20
N ALA A 257 7.57 -6.83 -19.14
CA ALA A 257 8.98 -7.15 -19.25
C ALA A 257 9.16 -8.33 -20.23
N ALA A 258 10.10 -8.20 -21.16
CA ALA A 258 10.40 -9.21 -22.15
C ALA A 258 11.05 -10.44 -21.49
#